data_022e58891fcf047bba1aa118d7dacdd0
#
_entry.id   022e58891fcf047bba1aa118d7dacdd0
#
_cell.length_a   1.000
_cell.length_b   1.000
_cell.length_c   1.000
_cell.angle_alpha   90.00
_cell.angle_beta   90.00
_cell.angle_gamma   90.00
#
_symmetry.space_group_name_H-M   'P 1'
#
loop_
_entity.id
_entity.type
_entity.pdbx_description
1 polymer ?
#
loop_
_entity_poly.entity_id
_entity_poly.type
_entity_poly.pdbx_seq_one_letter_code
_entity_poly.pdbx_strand_id
1 'polypeptide(L)'
;MESGIEQRLQCLVPRALLDPERRDLPCGDAQGLLPVELVWQGTQLRSIQPCRQSGLPLALTPLVDPHVHLDKAFSWPGFPNYSGRMQAALELNLVEGQERSAQQVLERGERALDQAWRYGLRGLRSHIDSGGPCSRPSWDALLQLQQRWQERVQLQLVALAPLAHWGSSEGLALAKRVAAAGGLLGGVLGPPFPSSGRDGAELDQLLRLAGRLGCGIDLHIDESSEAPAAGVQLLVQRLERFHPGVPITCSHASSMGLLSAAQARPLARRLQRLGVAVVALPTTNFWLLGREQSVSSGFRPLAPLRLLQQEGVAVALGADNVQDPWYPGGDFDPLDLLRLSFRATHTPPWERQGLMPFTTTPARLLGLDWDGVLRVGGPADLLLTSAGSWSELLAHSPQRRVLRQGRWLPPPDQAHPDPRLANLG
;
A
#
# COMPACT_ATOMS: atom_id res chain seq x y z
N MET A 1 -6.38 -28.71 -23.96
CA MET A 1 -5.70 -28.58 -22.65
C MET A 1 -4.24 -28.88 -22.89
N GLU A 2 -3.43 -27.86 -23.15
CA GLU A 2 -1.97 -28.03 -23.23
C GLU A 2 -1.49 -28.41 -21.84
N SER A 3 -0.99 -29.64 -21.67
CA SER A 3 -0.25 -30.07 -20.49
C SER A 3 1.03 -29.24 -20.46
N GLY A 4 1.00 -28.10 -19.75
CA GLY A 4 2.17 -27.24 -19.61
C GLY A 4 3.34 -28.04 -19.10
N ILE A 5 4.53 -27.79 -19.64
CA ILE A 5 5.80 -28.38 -19.19
C ILE A 5 6.01 -28.03 -17.73
N GLU A 6 6.35 -29.02 -16.91
CA GLU A 6 6.75 -28.84 -15.52
C GLU A 6 8.03 -27.97 -15.47
N GLN A 7 8.00 -26.93 -14.68
CA GLN A 7 9.15 -26.03 -14.46
C GLN A 7 9.59 -26.10 -13.00
N ARG A 8 10.89 -25.87 -12.77
CA ARG A 8 11.53 -25.99 -11.46
C ARG A 8 12.42 -24.78 -11.18
N LEU A 9 12.48 -24.38 -9.92
CA LEU A 9 13.35 -23.31 -9.43
C LEU A 9 13.84 -23.68 -8.04
N GLN A 10 15.15 -23.61 -7.83
CA GLN A 10 15.72 -23.65 -6.50
C GLN A 10 16.02 -22.23 -6.02
N CYS A 11 15.55 -21.87 -4.84
CA CYS A 11 15.68 -20.53 -4.28
C CYS A 11 15.61 -20.55 -2.75
N LEU A 12 16.01 -19.44 -2.13
CA LEU A 12 15.76 -19.18 -0.72
C LEU A 12 14.41 -18.53 -0.59
N VAL A 13 13.56 -19.04 0.30
CA VAL A 13 12.24 -18.43 0.60
C VAL A 13 12.15 -18.15 2.09
N PRO A 14 11.73 -16.95 2.50
CA PRO A 14 11.41 -16.69 3.90
C PRO A 14 10.37 -17.69 4.41
N ARG A 15 10.66 -18.38 5.52
CA ARG A 15 9.72 -19.34 6.10
C ARG A 15 8.35 -18.70 6.41
N ALA A 16 8.35 -17.42 6.70
CA ALA A 16 7.15 -16.61 6.93
C ALA A 16 6.23 -16.50 5.71
N LEU A 17 6.75 -16.68 4.50
CA LEU A 17 6.00 -16.63 3.23
C LEU A 17 5.58 -18.01 2.71
N LEU A 18 5.90 -19.08 3.43
CA LEU A 18 5.43 -20.42 3.12
C LEU A 18 4.15 -20.73 3.92
N ASP A 19 3.35 -21.62 3.38
CA ASP A 19 2.12 -22.10 4.02
C ASP A 19 2.37 -22.42 5.50
N PRO A 20 1.70 -21.77 6.45
CA PRO A 20 1.87 -22.03 7.88
C PRO A 20 1.42 -23.44 8.31
N GLU A 21 0.57 -24.10 7.52
CA GLU A 21 0.10 -25.45 7.79
C GLU A 21 1.14 -26.52 7.44
N ARG A 22 2.15 -26.19 6.63
CA ARG A 22 3.27 -27.06 6.27
C ARG A 22 4.28 -27.14 7.43
N ARG A 23 3.86 -27.84 8.52
CA ARG A 23 4.68 -28.07 9.72
C ARG A 23 5.85 -29.04 9.47
N ASP A 24 5.81 -29.78 8.37
CA ASP A 24 6.86 -30.65 7.88
C ASP A 24 8.07 -29.89 7.33
N LEU A 25 7.93 -28.63 6.96
CA LEU A 25 9.04 -27.80 6.48
C LEU A 25 9.90 -27.30 7.66
N PRO A 26 11.23 -27.28 7.51
CA PRO A 26 12.15 -26.72 8.50
C PRO A 26 11.85 -25.26 8.83
N CYS A 27 12.32 -24.78 9.99
CA CYS A 27 12.15 -23.39 10.42
C CYS A 27 12.97 -22.39 9.58
N GLY A 28 13.94 -22.85 8.80
CA GLY A 28 14.90 -22.01 8.10
C GLY A 28 16.17 -21.76 8.93
N ASP A 29 17.08 -20.96 8.38
CA ASP A 29 18.31 -20.53 9.04
C ASP A 29 18.06 -19.42 10.09
N ALA A 30 19.12 -18.84 10.63
CA ALA A 30 19.04 -17.71 11.58
C ALA A 30 18.39 -16.45 11.01
N GLN A 31 18.28 -16.34 9.68
CA GLN A 31 17.59 -15.27 8.98
C GLN A 31 16.14 -15.67 8.59
N GLY A 32 15.67 -16.83 9.02
CA GLY A 32 14.36 -17.38 8.66
C GLY A 32 14.27 -17.79 7.18
N LEU A 33 15.40 -17.97 6.48
CA LEU A 33 15.43 -18.35 5.07
C LEU A 33 15.52 -19.88 4.94
N LEU A 34 14.72 -20.44 4.06
CA LEU A 34 14.67 -21.87 3.77
C LEU A 34 15.04 -22.12 2.31
N PRO A 35 16.08 -22.91 2.01
CA PRO A 35 16.37 -23.35 0.65
C PRO A 35 15.29 -24.37 0.22
N VAL A 36 14.60 -24.07 -0.86
CA VAL A 36 13.53 -24.90 -1.41
C VAL A 36 13.65 -25.09 -2.92
N GLU A 37 13.16 -26.23 -3.39
CA GLU A 37 12.79 -26.44 -4.79
C GLU A 37 11.29 -26.19 -4.94
N LEU A 38 10.95 -25.24 -5.78
CA LEU A 38 9.58 -24.95 -6.21
C LEU A 38 9.36 -25.61 -7.58
N VAL A 39 8.26 -26.33 -7.69
CA VAL A 39 7.83 -26.94 -8.95
C VAL A 39 6.46 -26.42 -9.31
N TRP A 40 6.28 -25.97 -10.57
CA TRP A 40 4.96 -25.52 -11.03
C TRP A 40 4.65 -26.05 -12.44
N GLN A 41 3.37 -26.11 -12.73
CA GLN A 41 2.84 -26.50 -14.02
C GLN A 41 1.67 -25.57 -14.38
N GLY A 42 1.74 -24.96 -15.55
CA GLY A 42 0.79 -23.90 -15.91
C GLY A 42 0.87 -22.75 -14.91
N THR A 43 -0.24 -22.37 -14.29
CA THR A 43 -0.34 -21.23 -13.37
C THR A 43 -0.20 -21.60 -11.89
N GLN A 44 0.00 -22.89 -11.55
CA GLN A 44 -0.07 -23.38 -10.17
C GLN A 44 1.21 -24.04 -9.68
N LEU A 45 1.56 -23.79 -8.42
CA LEU A 45 2.58 -24.53 -7.69
C LEU A 45 2.10 -25.98 -7.47
N ARG A 46 2.95 -26.95 -7.82
CA ARG A 46 2.72 -28.39 -7.65
C ARG A 46 3.45 -28.99 -6.47
N SER A 47 4.64 -28.45 -6.18
CA SER A 47 5.47 -28.93 -5.08
C SER A 47 6.31 -27.80 -4.49
N ILE A 48 6.54 -27.88 -3.18
CA ILE A 48 7.48 -27.06 -2.41
C ILE A 48 8.23 -28.03 -1.51
N GLN A 49 9.52 -28.26 -1.80
CA GLN A 49 10.33 -29.21 -1.06
C GLN A 49 11.64 -28.57 -0.57
N PRO A 50 12.12 -28.87 0.63
CA PRO A 50 13.44 -28.43 1.07
C PRO A 50 14.52 -28.98 0.12
N CYS A 51 15.54 -28.18 -0.15
CA CYS A 51 16.72 -28.61 -0.88
C CYS A 51 18.00 -28.28 -0.09
N ARG A 52 19.17 -28.82 -0.54
CA ARG A 52 20.46 -28.66 0.17
C ARG A 52 21.45 -27.78 -0.59
N GLN A 53 21.03 -27.09 -1.65
CA GLN A 53 21.91 -26.27 -2.44
C GLN A 53 22.23 -24.95 -1.70
N SER A 54 23.49 -24.50 -1.79
CA SER A 54 23.95 -23.19 -1.30
C SER A 54 24.03 -22.17 -2.44
N GLY A 55 24.16 -20.88 -2.09
CA GLY A 55 24.29 -19.82 -3.09
C GLY A 55 23.03 -19.56 -3.91
N LEU A 56 21.87 -19.85 -3.34
CA LEU A 56 20.59 -19.66 -4.01
C LEU A 56 20.10 -18.21 -3.94
N PRO A 57 19.39 -17.73 -4.96
CA PRO A 57 18.76 -16.41 -4.96
C PRO A 57 17.54 -16.36 -4.02
N LEU A 58 17.32 -15.20 -3.40
CA LEU A 58 16.17 -14.94 -2.53
C LEU A 58 14.91 -14.70 -3.36
N ALA A 59 13.85 -15.45 -3.07
CA ALA A 59 12.53 -15.30 -3.64
C ALA A 59 11.52 -14.87 -2.58
N LEU A 60 10.71 -13.87 -2.93
CA LEU A 60 9.57 -13.42 -2.15
C LEU A 60 8.28 -13.78 -2.89
N THR A 61 7.15 -13.79 -2.19
CA THR A 61 5.84 -13.68 -2.84
C THR A 61 5.69 -12.29 -3.47
N PRO A 62 4.81 -12.09 -4.46
CA PRO A 62 4.44 -10.75 -4.87
C PRO A 62 4.02 -9.91 -3.68
N LEU A 63 4.30 -8.62 -3.73
CA LEU A 63 3.95 -7.68 -2.68
C LEU A 63 2.62 -6.98 -3.03
N VAL A 64 2.03 -6.30 -2.06
CA VAL A 64 0.77 -5.57 -2.22
C VAL A 64 0.93 -4.20 -1.60
N ASP A 65 0.52 -3.17 -2.33
CA ASP A 65 0.55 -1.80 -1.84
C ASP A 65 -0.88 -1.32 -1.52
N PRO A 66 -1.21 -1.14 -0.24
CA PRO A 66 -2.56 -0.80 0.18
C PRO A 66 -2.88 0.70 0.10
N HIS A 67 -1.96 1.55 -0.37
CA HIS A 67 -2.21 2.99 -0.42
C HIS A 67 -1.29 3.72 -1.39
N VAL A 68 -1.85 4.15 -2.51
CA VAL A 68 -1.20 4.98 -3.54
C VAL A 68 -2.19 6.02 -4.09
N HIS A 69 -1.70 6.95 -4.93
CA HIS A 69 -2.49 7.96 -5.63
C HIS A 69 -2.20 7.94 -7.13
N LEU A 70 -2.90 7.08 -7.90
CA LEU A 70 -2.63 6.94 -9.34
C LEU A 70 -3.13 8.11 -10.17
N ASP A 71 -4.15 8.82 -9.70
CA ASP A 71 -4.78 9.94 -10.41
C ASP A 71 -3.85 11.15 -10.58
N LYS A 72 -2.91 11.36 -9.64
CA LYS A 72 -1.95 12.47 -9.64
C LYS A 72 -0.49 12.02 -9.80
N ALA A 73 -0.20 10.72 -9.80
CA ALA A 73 1.17 10.22 -9.97
C ALA A 73 1.87 10.83 -11.20
N PHE A 74 3.18 11.07 -11.09
CA PHE A 74 4.01 11.66 -12.15
C PHE A 74 3.63 13.08 -12.58
N SER A 75 2.87 13.83 -11.77
CA SER A 75 2.53 15.23 -12.04
C SER A 75 3.59 16.23 -11.58
N TRP A 76 4.61 15.78 -10.84
CA TRP A 76 5.68 16.63 -10.32
C TRP A 76 6.31 17.59 -11.33
N PRO A 77 6.60 17.20 -12.59
CA PRO A 77 7.24 18.14 -13.54
C PRO A 77 6.41 19.39 -13.83
N GLY A 78 5.07 19.28 -13.76
CA GLY A 78 4.16 20.41 -13.95
C GLY A 78 3.86 21.17 -12.65
N PHE A 79 3.93 20.49 -11.50
CA PHE A 79 3.50 21.02 -10.21
C PHE A 79 4.51 20.71 -9.09
N PRO A 80 5.76 21.18 -9.21
CA PRO A 80 6.83 20.82 -8.27
C PRO A 80 6.70 21.57 -6.94
N ASN A 81 6.62 20.84 -5.84
CA ASN A 81 6.68 21.40 -4.48
C ASN A 81 8.12 21.42 -3.95
N TYR A 82 8.93 22.35 -4.39
CA TYR A 82 10.32 22.48 -3.91
C TYR A 82 10.43 22.85 -2.43
N SER A 83 9.39 23.42 -1.85
CA SER A 83 9.38 23.75 -0.42
C SER A 83 9.25 22.51 0.47
N GLY A 84 8.65 21.44 -0.02
CA GLY A 84 8.30 20.24 0.73
C GLY A 84 7.31 20.50 1.88
N ARG A 85 6.61 21.64 1.87
CA ARG A 85 5.62 21.96 2.90
C ARG A 85 4.26 21.34 2.55
N MET A 86 3.58 20.84 3.54
CA MET A 86 2.23 20.27 3.45
C MET A 86 1.24 21.26 2.82
N GLN A 87 1.25 22.52 3.26
CA GLN A 87 0.35 23.55 2.73
C GLN A 87 0.60 23.81 1.23
N ALA A 88 1.86 23.86 0.81
CA ALA A 88 2.20 24.04 -0.61
C ALA A 88 1.81 22.81 -1.45
N ALA A 89 1.93 21.60 -0.89
CA ALA A 89 1.46 20.38 -1.54
C ALA A 89 -0.04 20.44 -1.80
N LEU A 90 -0.82 20.85 -0.79
CA LEU A 90 -2.28 20.99 -0.92
C LEU A 90 -2.67 22.02 -1.98
N GLU A 91 -2.05 23.21 -1.96
CA GLU A 91 -2.31 24.28 -2.93
C GLU A 91 -2.00 23.82 -4.36
N LEU A 92 -0.84 23.22 -4.60
CA LEU A 92 -0.45 22.69 -5.91
C LEU A 92 -1.36 21.55 -6.38
N ASN A 93 -1.77 20.66 -5.46
CA ASN A 93 -2.70 19.58 -5.77
C ASN A 93 -4.08 20.11 -6.18
N LEU A 94 -4.55 21.20 -5.57
CA LEU A 94 -5.80 21.84 -5.97
C LEU A 94 -5.72 22.46 -7.37
N VAL A 95 -4.59 23.09 -7.72
CA VAL A 95 -4.34 23.63 -9.07
C VAL A 95 -4.26 22.49 -10.10
N GLU A 96 -3.45 21.46 -9.83
CA GLU A 96 -3.33 20.27 -10.67
C GLU A 96 -4.70 19.60 -10.89
N GLY A 97 -5.52 19.49 -9.83
CA GLY A 97 -6.85 18.90 -9.91
C GLY A 97 -7.84 19.68 -10.81
N GLN A 98 -7.66 20.99 -10.98
CA GLN A 98 -8.45 21.77 -11.94
C GLN A 98 -8.05 21.51 -13.40
N GLU A 99 -6.79 21.20 -13.64
CA GLU A 99 -6.23 20.93 -14.97
C GLU A 99 -6.28 19.44 -15.36
N ARG A 100 -6.59 18.57 -14.41
CA ARG A 100 -6.55 17.11 -14.56
C ARG A 100 -7.63 16.60 -15.52
N SER A 101 -7.22 16.00 -16.61
CA SER A 101 -8.09 15.34 -17.59
C SER A 101 -8.10 13.82 -17.44
N ALA A 102 -9.15 13.17 -17.95
CA ALA A 102 -9.22 11.70 -17.98
C ALA A 102 -8.05 11.06 -18.76
N GLN A 103 -7.61 11.70 -19.84
CA GLN A 103 -6.48 11.21 -20.63
C GLN A 103 -5.18 11.22 -19.83
N GLN A 104 -4.89 12.29 -19.10
CA GLN A 104 -3.69 12.37 -18.24
C GLN A 104 -3.73 11.30 -17.14
N VAL A 105 -4.90 11.06 -16.52
CA VAL A 105 -5.06 10.02 -15.51
C VAL A 105 -4.87 8.63 -16.10
N LEU A 106 -5.39 8.37 -17.31
CA LEU A 106 -5.16 7.11 -18.03
C LEU A 106 -3.68 6.86 -18.29
N GLU A 107 -2.96 7.84 -18.80
CA GLU A 107 -1.53 7.74 -19.12
C GLU A 107 -0.69 7.50 -17.86
N ARG A 108 -0.92 8.28 -16.80
CA ARG A 108 -0.25 8.16 -15.49
C ARG A 108 -0.53 6.81 -14.83
N GLY A 109 -1.81 6.42 -14.80
CA GLY A 109 -2.23 5.17 -14.20
C GLY A 109 -1.74 3.94 -14.97
N GLU A 110 -1.74 3.97 -16.31
CA GLU A 110 -1.17 2.91 -17.15
C GLU A 110 0.32 2.73 -16.87
N ARG A 111 1.08 3.84 -16.83
CA ARG A 111 2.51 3.84 -16.48
C ARG A 111 2.74 3.27 -15.09
N ALA A 112 1.97 3.71 -14.10
CA ALA A 112 2.08 3.26 -12.71
C ALA A 112 1.80 1.76 -12.56
N LEU A 113 0.74 1.27 -13.20
CA LEU A 113 0.36 -0.15 -13.15
C LEU A 113 1.37 -1.03 -13.88
N ASP A 114 1.94 -0.58 -15.02
CA ASP A 114 3.01 -1.32 -15.70
C ASP A 114 4.27 -1.41 -14.84
N GLN A 115 4.69 -0.32 -14.19
CA GLN A 115 5.82 -0.34 -13.27
C GLN A 115 5.54 -1.25 -12.06
N ALA A 116 4.40 -1.09 -11.42
CA ALA A 116 3.99 -1.92 -10.29
C ALA A 116 4.01 -3.43 -10.62
N TRP A 117 3.47 -3.80 -11.78
CA TRP A 117 3.44 -5.18 -12.25
C TRP A 117 4.84 -5.73 -12.51
N ARG A 118 5.70 -4.96 -13.19
CA ARG A 118 7.08 -5.35 -13.48
C ARG A 118 7.95 -5.42 -12.24
N TYR A 119 7.63 -4.62 -11.23
CA TYR A 119 8.34 -4.65 -9.95
C TYR A 119 7.81 -5.70 -8.96
N GLY A 120 6.75 -6.43 -9.32
CA GLY A 120 6.26 -7.58 -8.56
C GLY A 120 5.13 -7.26 -7.58
N LEU A 121 4.42 -6.15 -7.78
CA LEU A 121 3.16 -5.89 -7.07
C LEU A 121 2.02 -6.71 -7.66
N ARG A 122 1.20 -7.32 -6.79
CA ARG A 122 0.01 -8.08 -7.17
C ARG A 122 -1.26 -7.27 -7.07
N GLY A 123 -1.31 -6.32 -6.17
CA GLY A 123 -2.46 -5.47 -5.95
C GLY A 123 -2.08 -4.10 -5.45
N LEU A 124 -2.91 -3.12 -5.77
CA LEU A 124 -2.81 -1.73 -5.38
C LEU A 124 -4.17 -1.22 -4.89
N ARG A 125 -4.17 -0.39 -3.85
CA ARG A 125 -5.31 0.43 -3.47
C ARG A 125 -5.01 1.89 -3.80
N SER A 126 -5.75 2.50 -4.74
CA SER A 126 -5.56 3.89 -5.13
C SER A 126 -6.63 4.79 -4.54
N HIS A 127 -6.19 5.82 -3.83
CA HIS A 127 -7.04 6.90 -3.36
C HIS A 127 -7.18 7.95 -4.46
N ILE A 128 -8.41 8.32 -4.76
CA ILE A 128 -8.78 9.23 -5.85
C ILE A 128 -9.31 10.52 -5.25
N ASP A 129 -8.73 11.68 -5.61
CA ASP A 129 -9.29 12.97 -5.26
C ASP A 129 -10.72 13.08 -5.83
N SER A 130 -11.69 13.04 -4.95
CA SER A 130 -13.11 12.89 -5.30
C SER A 130 -13.97 14.10 -4.94
N GLY A 131 -13.33 15.17 -4.48
CA GLY A 131 -13.94 16.49 -4.32
C GLY A 131 -13.64 17.39 -5.52
N GLY A 132 -14.64 18.14 -6.03
CA GLY A 132 -14.43 19.09 -7.10
C GLY A 132 -14.32 18.51 -8.52
N PRO A 133 -13.77 19.29 -9.49
CA PRO A 133 -13.86 18.99 -10.92
C PRO A 133 -13.06 17.77 -11.37
N CYS A 134 -11.96 17.44 -10.67
CA CYS A 134 -11.10 16.28 -11.00
C CYS A 134 -11.78 14.93 -10.69
N SER A 135 -12.85 14.90 -9.90
CA SER A 135 -13.48 13.66 -9.45
C SER A 135 -13.94 12.80 -10.63
N ARG A 136 -14.78 13.34 -11.50
CA ARG A 136 -15.36 12.58 -12.61
C ARG A 136 -14.31 12.04 -13.58
N PRO A 137 -13.38 12.86 -14.14
CA PRO A 137 -12.36 12.36 -15.04
C PRO A 137 -11.44 11.32 -14.40
N SER A 138 -11.07 11.49 -13.11
CA SER A 138 -10.23 10.50 -12.40
C SER A 138 -10.95 9.17 -12.23
N TRP A 139 -12.22 9.19 -11.82
CA TRP A 139 -13.02 7.98 -11.67
C TRP A 139 -13.26 7.25 -13.01
N ASP A 140 -13.58 7.99 -14.08
CA ASP A 140 -13.81 7.39 -15.41
C ASP A 140 -12.54 6.67 -15.90
N ALA A 141 -11.38 7.31 -15.75
CA ALA A 141 -10.09 6.75 -16.16
C ALA A 141 -9.68 5.54 -15.31
N LEU A 142 -9.77 5.63 -13.98
CA LEU A 142 -9.29 4.57 -13.10
C LEU A 142 -10.21 3.34 -13.09
N LEU A 143 -11.51 3.50 -13.30
CA LEU A 143 -12.42 2.36 -13.54
C LEU A 143 -12.07 1.62 -14.83
N GLN A 144 -11.73 2.35 -15.88
CA GLN A 144 -11.26 1.73 -17.14
C GLN A 144 -9.95 0.97 -16.92
N LEU A 145 -9.01 1.54 -16.17
CA LEU A 145 -7.75 0.86 -15.82
C LEU A 145 -7.98 -0.35 -14.91
N GLN A 146 -8.86 -0.26 -13.92
CA GLN A 146 -9.23 -1.38 -13.06
C GLN A 146 -9.68 -2.59 -13.88
N GLN A 147 -10.57 -2.37 -14.86
CA GLN A 147 -11.05 -3.43 -15.75
C GLN A 147 -9.93 -3.96 -16.65
N ARG A 148 -9.10 -3.07 -17.23
CA ARG A 148 -8.02 -3.44 -18.17
C ARG A 148 -6.92 -4.27 -17.49
N TRP A 149 -6.63 -3.98 -16.21
CA TRP A 149 -5.51 -4.57 -15.48
C TRP A 149 -5.89 -5.73 -14.56
N GLN A 150 -7.16 -6.05 -14.40
CA GLN A 150 -7.69 -7.04 -13.43
C GLN A 150 -6.97 -8.39 -13.43
N GLU A 151 -6.50 -8.86 -14.59
CA GLU A 151 -5.76 -10.12 -14.75
C GLU A 151 -4.28 -10.02 -14.32
N ARG A 152 -3.72 -8.81 -14.22
CA ARG A 152 -2.31 -8.54 -13.97
C ARG A 152 -2.06 -7.96 -12.59
N VAL A 153 -2.74 -6.87 -12.28
CA VAL A 153 -2.68 -6.18 -10.98
C VAL A 153 -4.10 -5.85 -10.56
N GLN A 154 -4.50 -6.34 -9.39
CA GLN A 154 -5.80 -6.02 -8.84
C GLN A 154 -5.79 -4.59 -8.28
N LEU A 155 -6.63 -3.73 -8.85
CA LEU A 155 -6.74 -2.33 -8.47
C LEU A 155 -8.03 -2.11 -7.67
N GLN A 156 -7.91 -1.71 -6.40
CA GLN A 156 -9.02 -1.27 -5.56
C GLN A 156 -9.02 0.25 -5.48
N LEU A 157 -10.20 0.87 -5.54
CA LEU A 157 -10.35 2.32 -5.60
C LEU A 157 -11.01 2.87 -4.34
N VAL A 158 -10.52 4.01 -3.86
CA VAL A 158 -11.06 4.73 -2.69
C VAL A 158 -11.43 6.15 -3.11
N ALA A 159 -12.64 6.59 -2.80
CA ALA A 159 -13.05 7.98 -3.02
C ALA A 159 -12.56 8.85 -1.87
N LEU A 160 -11.51 9.63 -2.07
CA LEU A 160 -11.00 10.59 -1.10
C LEU A 160 -11.71 11.93 -1.25
N ALA A 161 -12.54 12.29 -0.28
CA ALA A 161 -13.29 13.54 -0.25
C ALA A 161 -13.36 14.11 1.19
N PRO A 162 -13.57 15.42 1.37
CA PRO A 162 -13.89 15.98 2.69
C PRO A 162 -15.10 15.27 3.32
N LEU A 163 -15.10 15.06 4.63
CA LEU A 163 -16.19 14.35 5.32
C LEU A 163 -17.57 14.95 5.04
N ALA A 164 -17.66 16.29 4.98
CA ALA A 164 -18.90 17.02 4.67
C ALA A 164 -19.50 16.64 3.31
N HIS A 165 -18.67 16.21 2.34
CA HIS A 165 -19.12 15.83 1.00
C HIS A 165 -20.15 14.70 1.03
N TRP A 166 -19.99 13.73 1.94
CA TRP A 166 -20.87 12.56 2.06
C TRP A 166 -22.29 12.88 2.52
N GLY A 167 -22.54 14.15 2.95
CA GLY A 167 -23.86 14.68 3.25
C GLY A 167 -24.60 15.31 2.09
N SER A 168 -23.92 15.52 0.96
CA SER A 168 -24.50 16.15 -0.22
C SER A 168 -25.16 15.13 -1.15
N SER A 169 -26.00 15.64 -2.08
CA SER A 169 -26.57 14.82 -3.16
C SER A 169 -25.49 14.24 -4.09
N GLU A 170 -24.43 15.03 -4.36
CA GLU A 170 -23.28 14.61 -5.16
C GLU A 170 -22.49 13.50 -4.46
N GLY A 171 -22.24 13.67 -3.15
CA GLY A 171 -21.56 12.65 -2.34
C GLY A 171 -22.35 11.35 -2.28
N LEU A 172 -23.68 11.41 -2.19
CA LEU A 172 -24.53 10.20 -2.24
C LEU A 172 -24.47 9.51 -3.63
N ALA A 173 -24.47 10.27 -4.71
CA ALA A 173 -24.33 9.72 -6.07
C ALA A 173 -22.96 9.07 -6.26
N LEU A 174 -21.89 9.73 -5.80
CA LEU A 174 -20.54 9.20 -5.81
C LEU A 174 -20.45 7.91 -4.97
N ALA A 175 -20.99 7.89 -3.76
CA ALA A 175 -20.95 6.72 -2.88
C ALA A 175 -21.60 5.48 -3.52
N LYS A 176 -22.71 5.65 -4.22
CA LYS A 176 -23.36 4.57 -4.97
C LYS A 176 -22.46 4.05 -6.11
N ARG A 177 -21.80 4.96 -6.83
CA ARG A 177 -20.85 4.60 -7.89
C ARG A 177 -19.66 3.82 -7.34
N VAL A 178 -19.10 4.29 -6.23
CA VAL A 178 -17.99 3.64 -5.52
C VAL A 178 -18.37 2.22 -5.07
N ALA A 179 -19.53 2.08 -4.42
CA ALA A 179 -20.02 0.78 -3.97
C ALA A 179 -20.24 -0.19 -5.14
N ALA A 180 -20.83 0.30 -6.26
CA ALA A 180 -21.04 -0.51 -7.47
C ALA A 180 -19.71 -1.00 -8.10
N ALA A 181 -18.62 -0.26 -7.90
CA ALA A 181 -17.27 -0.63 -8.36
C ALA A 181 -16.49 -1.50 -7.35
N GLY A 182 -17.09 -1.91 -6.23
CA GLY A 182 -16.37 -2.62 -5.16
C GLY A 182 -15.31 -1.79 -4.45
N GLY A 183 -15.44 -0.45 -4.54
CA GLY A 183 -14.51 0.50 -3.93
C GLY A 183 -14.84 0.83 -2.47
N LEU A 184 -14.09 1.77 -1.89
CA LEU A 184 -14.25 2.24 -0.52
C LEU A 184 -14.56 3.74 -0.47
N LEU A 185 -15.29 4.15 0.57
CA LEU A 185 -15.48 5.56 0.90
C LEU A 185 -14.28 6.03 1.72
N GLY A 186 -13.72 7.17 1.36
CA GLY A 186 -12.59 7.77 2.05
C GLY A 186 -12.93 9.15 2.59
N GLY A 187 -12.01 9.71 3.33
CA GLY A 187 -12.13 11.05 3.87
C GLY A 187 -10.87 11.49 4.55
N VAL A 188 -10.83 12.75 4.96
CA VAL A 188 -9.72 13.31 5.74
C VAL A 188 -10.22 13.65 7.14
N LEU A 189 -9.46 13.28 8.16
CA LEU A 189 -9.84 13.47 9.57
C LEU A 189 -8.63 13.83 10.43
N GLY A 190 -8.76 14.88 11.21
CA GLY A 190 -7.69 15.39 12.04
C GLY A 190 -6.69 16.26 11.29
N PRO A 191 -5.75 16.92 11.98
CA PRO A 191 -4.70 17.71 11.33
C PRO A 191 -3.94 16.91 10.28
N PRO A 192 -3.45 17.55 9.21
CA PRO A 192 -3.39 19.00 8.98
C PRO A 192 -4.68 19.62 8.40
N PHE A 193 -5.70 18.82 8.23
CA PHE A 193 -6.96 19.30 7.64
C PHE A 193 -7.75 20.13 8.67
N PRO A 194 -8.30 21.28 8.26
CA PRO A 194 -9.05 22.13 9.18
C PRO A 194 -10.32 21.42 9.66
N SER A 195 -10.55 21.46 10.98
CA SER A 195 -11.81 20.97 11.55
C SER A 195 -12.97 21.90 11.15
N SER A 196 -14.06 21.31 10.70
CA SER A 196 -15.30 22.03 10.47
C SER A 196 -16.04 22.39 11.78
N GLY A 197 -15.55 21.88 12.92
CA GLY A 197 -16.28 21.86 14.19
C GLY A 197 -17.44 20.85 14.21
N ARG A 198 -17.70 20.19 13.09
CA ARG A 198 -18.75 19.18 12.90
C ARG A 198 -18.22 17.80 12.56
N ASP A 199 -16.92 17.62 12.58
CA ASP A 199 -16.21 16.39 12.15
C ASP A 199 -16.86 15.11 12.70
N GLY A 200 -17.28 15.12 13.96
CA GLY A 200 -17.95 13.98 14.56
C GLY A 200 -19.31 13.66 13.93
N ALA A 201 -20.12 14.66 13.55
CA ALA A 201 -21.42 14.45 12.90
C ALA A 201 -21.24 14.02 11.44
N GLU A 202 -20.25 14.59 10.76
CA GLU A 202 -19.90 14.26 9.38
C GLU A 202 -19.32 12.84 9.29
N LEU A 203 -18.49 12.45 10.25
CA LEU A 203 -18.00 11.08 10.38
C LEU A 203 -19.14 10.09 10.63
N ASP A 204 -20.07 10.38 11.55
CA ASP A 204 -21.27 9.56 11.78
C ASP A 204 -22.08 9.36 10.50
N GLN A 205 -22.15 10.38 9.66
CA GLN A 205 -22.87 10.33 8.38
C GLN A 205 -22.15 9.41 7.38
N LEU A 206 -20.83 9.52 7.25
CA LEU A 206 -20.02 8.61 6.45
C LEU A 206 -20.18 7.16 6.93
N LEU A 207 -20.07 6.91 8.24
CA LEU A 207 -20.21 5.56 8.82
C LEU A 207 -21.58 4.94 8.49
N ARG A 208 -22.68 5.71 8.65
CA ARG A 208 -24.02 5.24 8.30
C ARG A 208 -24.19 5.00 6.80
N LEU A 209 -23.62 5.86 5.97
CA LEU A 209 -23.67 5.73 4.51
C LEU A 209 -22.93 4.45 4.06
N ALA A 210 -21.71 4.24 4.55
CA ALA A 210 -20.92 3.08 4.26
C ALA A 210 -21.61 1.78 4.68
N GLY A 211 -22.16 1.73 5.89
CA GLY A 211 -22.93 0.58 6.38
C GLY A 211 -24.15 0.27 5.54
N ARG A 212 -24.91 1.29 5.11
CA ARG A 212 -26.08 1.08 4.21
C ARG A 212 -25.71 0.55 2.84
N LEU A 213 -24.55 0.92 2.33
CA LEU A 213 -24.09 0.51 1.00
C LEU A 213 -23.24 -0.77 1.03
N GLY A 214 -22.89 -1.28 2.23
CA GLY A 214 -21.95 -2.38 2.38
C GLY A 214 -20.54 -2.03 1.89
N CYS A 215 -20.17 -0.75 1.89
CA CYS A 215 -18.95 -0.22 1.31
C CYS A 215 -17.91 0.00 2.43
N GLY A 216 -16.68 -0.51 2.26
CA GLY A 216 -15.60 -0.29 3.22
C GLY A 216 -15.20 1.19 3.33
N ILE A 217 -14.41 1.50 4.33
CA ILE A 217 -13.92 2.86 4.61
C ILE A 217 -12.39 2.87 4.70
N ASP A 218 -11.75 3.88 4.09
CA ASP A 218 -10.32 4.14 4.25
C ASP A 218 -10.07 5.66 4.42
N LEU A 219 -9.66 6.06 5.62
CA LEU A 219 -9.50 7.47 6.00
C LEU A 219 -8.04 7.88 6.00
N HIS A 220 -7.73 9.04 5.37
CA HIS A 220 -6.52 9.79 5.69
C HIS A 220 -6.73 10.42 7.08
N ILE A 221 -5.99 9.95 8.06
CA ILE A 221 -6.25 10.31 9.45
C ILE A 221 -4.95 10.68 10.15
N ASP A 222 -4.97 11.84 10.82
CA ASP A 222 -3.85 12.31 11.65
C ASP A 222 -2.50 12.34 10.88
N GLU A 223 -2.50 12.81 9.62
CA GLU A 223 -1.30 13.03 8.83
C GLU A 223 -0.58 14.30 9.29
N SER A 224 -0.10 14.29 10.52
CA SER A 224 0.38 15.49 11.19
C SER A 224 1.51 15.19 12.18
N SER A 225 2.31 16.22 12.47
CA SER A 225 3.24 16.27 13.60
C SER A 225 2.64 16.94 14.84
N GLU A 226 1.32 17.19 14.85
CA GLU A 226 0.58 17.87 15.92
C GLU A 226 -0.62 17.04 16.36
N ALA A 227 -1.25 17.46 17.48
CA ALA A 227 -2.49 16.88 18.02
C ALA A 227 -2.48 15.33 18.09
N PRO A 228 -1.70 14.73 18.99
CA PRO A 228 -1.43 13.30 19.02
C PRO A 228 -2.70 12.42 18.94
N ALA A 229 -2.87 11.70 17.84
CA ALA A 229 -3.96 10.77 17.57
C ALA A 229 -5.38 11.36 17.73
N ALA A 230 -5.58 12.65 17.48
CA ALA A 230 -6.88 13.31 17.71
C ALA A 230 -7.98 12.73 16.81
N GLY A 231 -7.71 12.52 15.53
CA GLY A 231 -8.63 11.91 14.58
C GLY A 231 -8.90 10.44 14.91
N VAL A 232 -7.86 9.65 15.21
CA VAL A 232 -8.01 8.24 15.62
C VAL A 232 -8.86 8.11 16.89
N GLN A 233 -8.66 8.98 17.87
CA GLN A 233 -9.48 9.00 19.09
C GLN A 233 -10.95 9.31 18.79
N LEU A 234 -11.21 10.29 17.92
CA LEU A 234 -12.58 10.63 17.48
C LEU A 234 -13.21 9.45 16.74
N LEU A 235 -12.50 8.84 15.78
CA LEU A 235 -13.01 7.67 15.05
C LEU A 235 -13.38 6.54 16.01
N VAL A 236 -12.49 6.18 16.93
CA VAL A 236 -12.74 5.12 17.91
C VAL A 236 -13.96 5.43 18.79
N GLN A 237 -14.12 6.68 19.25
CA GLN A 237 -15.30 7.09 20.02
C GLN A 237 -16.59 6.93 19.24
N ARG A 238 -16.59 7.23 17.93
CA ARG A 238 -17.76 7.07 17.07
C ARG A 238 -18.08 5.62 16.79
N LEU A 239 -17.06 4.79 16.52
CA LEU A 239 -17.24 3.37 16.28
C LEU A 239 -17.75 2.60 17.50
N GLU A 240 -17.35 2.98 18.70
CA GLU A 240 -17.89 2.42 19.95
C GLU A 240 -19.37 2.71 20.17
N ARG A 241 -19.88 3.80 19.57
CA ARG A 241 -21.33 4.12 19.59
C ARG A 241 -22.07 3.47 18.44
N PHE A 242 -21.46 3.38 17.28
CA PHE A 242 -22.03 2.80 16.07
C PHE A 242 -20.95 2.26 15.15
N HIS A 243 -20.88 0.94 15.02
CA HIS A 243 -20.02 0.26 14.07
C HIS A 243 -20.81 -0.09 12.80
N PRO A 244 -20.37 0.34 11.59
CA PRO A 244 -21.13 0.17 10.35
C PRO A 244 -21.14 -1.29 9.82
N GLY A 245 -20.38 -2.20 10.41
CA GLY A 245 -20.29 -3.60 9.98
C GLY A 245 -19.48 -3.81 8.69
N VAL A 246 -18.70 -2.82 8.26
CA VAL A 246 -17.83 -2.89 7.08
C VAL A 246 -16.35 -2.75 7.48
N PRO A 247 -15.40 -3.17 6.62
CA PRO A 247 -13.98 -2.97 6.88
C PRO A 247 -13.62 -1.49 7.01
N ILE A 248 -12.76 -1.15 7.98
CA ILE A 248 -12.30 0.22 8.24
C ILE A 248 -10.79 0.24 8.30
N THR A 249 -10.19 1.17 7.56
CA THR A 249 -8.76 1.42 7.53
C THR A 249 -8.46 2.86 7.95
N CYS A 250 -7.44 3.04 8.78
CA CYS A 250 -6.80 4.32 9.09
C CYS A 250 -5.50 4.41 8.32
N SER A 251 -5.42 5.22 7.29
CA SER A 251 -4.20 5.54 6.57
C SER A 251 -3.48 6.70 7.24
N HIS A 252 -2.15 6.72 7.22
CA HIS A 252 -1.22 7.58 7.97
C HIS A 252 -1.20 7.29 9.47
N ALA A 253 -2.17 7.77 10.23
CA ALA A 253 -2.18 7.74 11.70
C ALA A 253 -0.85 8.22 12.32
N SER A 254 -0.17 9.16 11.66
CA SER A 254 1.22 9.54 11.95
C SER A 254 1.35 10.17 13.32
N SER A 255 0.44 11.08 13.70
CA SER A 255 0.50 11.75 14.98
C SER A 255 0.27 10.81 16.18
N MET A 256 -0.20 9.57 15.93
CA MET A 256 -0.22 8.53 16.97
C MET A 256 1.21 8.17 17.46
N GLY A 257 2.22 8.35 16.59
CA GLY A 257 3.62 8.17 16.94
C GLY A 257 4.16 9.21 17.95
N LEU A 258 3.44 10.30 18.20
CA LEU A 258 3.76 11.29 19.24
C LEU A 258 3.36 10.83 20.64
N LEU A 259 2.52 9.83 20.75
CA LEU A 259 2.10 9.28 22.03
C LEU A 259 3.21 8.43 22.65
N SER A 260 3.35 8.49 23.97
CA SER A 260 4.14 7.49 24.69
C SER A 260 3.50 6.09 24.53
N ALA A 261 4.30 5.05 24.71
CA ALA A 261 3.79 3.67 24.64
C ALA A 261 2.63 3.42 25.63
N ALA A 262 2.67 4.05 26.80
CA ALA A 262 1.61 3.95 27.80
C ALA A 262 0.28 4.58 27.32
N GLN A 263 0.34 5.65 26.55
CA GLN A 263 -0.83 6.32 25.97
C GLN A 263 -1.32 5.63 24.70
N ALA A 264 -0.41 5.16 23.83
CA ALA A 264 -0.76 4.53 22.56
C ALA A 264 -1.38 3.12 22.75
N ARG A 265 -0.91 2.35 23.71
CA ARG A 265 -1.34 0.95 23.93
C ARG A 265 -2.85 0.80 24.21
N PRO A 266 -3.50 1.57 25.08
CA PRO A 266 -4.95 1.48 25.26
C PRO A 266 -5.73 1.80 23.97
N LEU A 267 -5.26 2.77 23.17
CA LEU A 267 -5.87 3.14 21.90
C LEU A 267 -5.70 2.01 20.86
N ALA A 268 -4.51 1.40 20.78
CA ALA A 268 -4.25 0.25 19.92
C ALA A 268 -5.19 -0.94 20.23
N ARG A 269 -5.41 -1.24 21.53
CA ARG A 269 -6.37 -2.27 21.95
C ARG A 269 -7.80 -1.96 21.53
N ARG A 270 -8.20 -0.69 21.54
CA ARG A 270 -9.54 -0.27 21.06
C ARG A 270 -9.65 -0.46 19.56
N LEU A 271 -8.64 -0.06 18.77
CA LEU A 271 -8.58 -0.30 17.33
C LEU A 271 -8.70 -1.80 17.01
N GLN A 272 -7.95 -2.63 17.73
CA GLN A 272 -7.99 -4.09 17.55
C GLN A 272 -9.40 -4.67 17.82
N ARG A 273 -10.05 -4.30 18.93
CA ARG A 273 -11.41 -4.75 19.25
C ARG A 273 -12.45 -4.31 18.23
N LEU A 274 -12.26 -3.15 17.62
CA LEU A 274 -13.12 -2.60 16.57
C LEU A 274 -12.77 -3.12 15.17
N GLY A 275 -11.74 -3.97 15.03
CA GLY A 275 -11.33 -4.50 13.73
C GLY A 275 -10.78 -3.47 12.78
N VAL A 276 -10.31 -2.32 13.29
CA VAL A 276 -9.74 -1.24 12.46
C VAL A 276 -8.30 -1.57 12.10
N ALA A 277 -7.98 -1.51 10.81
CA ALA A 277 -6.62 -1.65 10.30
C ALA A 277 -5.90 -0.30 10.22
N VAL A 278 -4.57 -0.33 10.23
CA VAL A 278 -3.72 0.87 10.07
C VAL A 278 -2.77 0.67 8.90
N VAL A 279 -2.69 1.65 8.00
CA VAL A 279 -1.71 1.70 6.91
C VAL A 279 -0.76 2.86 7.17
N ALA A 280 0.52 2.55 7.44
CA ALA A 280 1.53 3.58 7.61
C ALA A 280 2.20 3.92 6.29
N LEU A 281 2.56 5.19 6.11
CA LEU A 281 3.01 5.77 4.85
C LEU A 281 4.34 6.52 5.05
N PRO A 282 5.45 5.78 5.27
CA PRO A 282 6.71 6.38 5.68
C PRO A 282 7.30 7.31 4.62
N THR A 283 7.08 7.05 3.35
CA THR A 283 7.66 7.80 2.24
C THR A 283 7.23 9.27 2.28
N THR A 284 5.93 9.52 2.18
CA THR A 284 5.35 10.87 2.19
C THR A 284 5.47 11.52 3.56
N ASN A 285 5.20 10.75 4.64
CA ASN A 285 5.26 11.31 5.99
C ASN A 285 6.67 11.80 6.35
N PHE A 286 7.72 11.09 5.99
CA PHE A 286 9.09 11.54 6.25
C PHE A 286 9.52 12.71 5.37
N TRP A 287 8.88 12.90 4.22
CA TRP A 287 9.13 14.06 3.38
C TRP A 287 8.42 15.30 3.90
N LEU A 288 7.16 15.20 4.28
CA LEU A 288 6.31 16.36 4.63
C LEU A 288 6.32 16.71 6.11
N LEU A 289 6.35 15.70 7.02
CA LEU A 289 6.16 15.94 8.44
C LEU A 289 7.46 16.28 9.18
N GLY A 290 7.35 17.04 10.28
CA GLY A 290 8.47 17.46 11.10
C GLY A 290 9.47 18.36 10.37
N ARG A 291 9.04 19.04 9.32
CA ARG A 291 9.87 19.93 8.51
C ARG A 291 9.94 21.32 9.14
N GLU A 292 10.99 21.59 9.87
CA GLU A 292 11.31 22.91 10.40
C GLU A 292 12.33 23.62 9.52
N GLN A 293 12.28 24.96 9.48
CA GLN A 293 13.00 25.74 8.48
C GLN A 293 14.53 25.75 8.64
N SER A 294 15.05 25.46 9.84
CA SER A 294 16.47 25.70 10.14
C SER A 294 17.22 24.48 10.64
N VAL A 295 16.55 23.35 10.86
CA VAL A 295 17.17 22.14 11.42
C VAL A 295 16.69 20.89 10.70
N SER A 296 17.57 19.90 10.57
CA SER A 296 17.14 18.55 10.20
C SER A 296 16.28 18.01 11.33
N SER A 297 15.02 17.68 11.03
CA SER A 297 14.12 17.15 12.06
C SER A 297 14.69 15.89 12.69
N GLY A 298 14.83 15.91 14.01
CA GLY A 298 15.22 14.74 14.81
C GLY A 298 14.08 13.73 14.97
N PHE A 299 12.83 14.17 14.79
CA PHE A 299 11.65 13.34 14.94
C PHE A 299 10.65 13.59 13.79
N ARG A 300 10.26 12.51 13.11
CA ARG A 300 9.24 12.51 12.07
C ARG A 300 8.20 11.48 12.47
N PRO A 301 6.98 11.91 12.80
CA PRO A 301 5.96 10.99 13.30
C PRO A 301 5.55 9.99 12.25
N LEU A 302 5.39 8.75 12.68
CA LEU A 302 4.87 7.64 11.92
C LEU A 302 4.01 6.79 12.87
N ALA A 303 2.97 6.16 12.35
CA ALA A 303 2.18 5.24 13.15
C ALA A 303 3.08 4.22 13.88
N PRO A 304 2.85 3.93 15.17
CA PRO A 304 3.73 3.07 15.97
C PRO A 304 3.52 1.58 15.65
N LEU A 305 3.97 1.15 14.45
CA LEU A 305 3.66 -0.17 13.87
C LEU A 305 3.92 -1.34 14.81
N ARG A 306 5.10 -1.38 15.43
CA ARG A 306 5.45 -2.51 16.31
C ARG A 306 4.51 -2.61 17.51
N LEU A 307 4.12 -1.49 18.10
CA LEU A 307 3.16 -1.45 19.19
C LEU A 307 1.79 -1.91 18.71
N LEU A 308 1.34 -1.42 17.56
CA LEU A 308 0.07 -1.83 16.94
C LEU A 308 0.04 -3.33 16.67
N GLN A 309 1.11 -3.90 16.10
CA GLN A 309 1.24 -5.34 15.87
C GLN A 309 1.24 -6.15 17.17
N GLN A 310 1.93 -5.66 18.20
CA GLN A 310 1.96 -6.31 19.53
C GLN A 310 0.57 -6.38 20.17
N GLU A 311 -0.27 -5.38 19.93
CA GLU A 311 -1.65 -5.35 20.41
C GLU A 311 -2.66 -6.02 19.43
N GLY A 312 -2.17 -6.66 18.35
CA GLY A 312 -2.99 -7.43 17.41
C GLY A 312 -3.73 -6.60 16.36
N VAL A 313 -3.38 -5.32 16.20
CA VAL A 313 -3.92 -4.50 15.11
C VAL A 313 -3.35 -4.97 13.77
N ALA A 314 -4.19 -5.11 12.75
CA ALA A 314 -3.74 -5.35 11.40
C ALA A 314 -3.04 -4.11 10.85
N VAL A 315 -1.73 -4.23 10.55
CA VAL A 315 -0.94 -3.11 10.01
C VAL A 315 -0.39 -3.44 8.63
N ALA A 316 -0.36 -2.44 7.75
CA ALA A 316 0.25 -2.52 6.44
C ALA A 316 1.09 -1.26 6.16
N LEU A 317 1.87 -1.31 5.09
CA LEU A 317 2.75 -0.24 4.63
C LEU A 317 2.45 0.05 3.17
N GLY A 318 2.31 1.33 2.82
CA GLY A 318 2.05 1.81 1.47
C GLY A 318 3.08 2.85 1.02
N ALA A 319 3.25 2.98 -0.30
CA ALA A 319 4.16 3.94 -0.92
C ALA A 319 3.61 5.37 -0.89
N ASP A 320 2.28 5.50 -0.91
CA ASP A 320 1.55 6.76 -0.95
C ASP A 320 1.77 7.52 -2.26
N ASN A 321 2.28 8.75 -2.23
CA ASN A 321 2.50 9.60 -3.38
C ASN A 321 3.76 9.21 -4.17
N VAL A 322 3.69 9.36 -5.50
CA VAL A 322 4.81 9.08 -6.40
C VAL A 322 4.95 10.21 -7.42
N GLN A 323 6.05 10.96 -7.33
CA GLN A 323 6.42 12.04 -8.24
C GLN A 323 5.26 13.04 -8.49
N ASP A 324 4.64 13.51 -7.41
CA ASP A 324 3.55 14.48 -7.41
C ASP A 324 3.81 15.59 -6.36
N PRO A 325 2.93 16.60 -6.18
CA PRO A 325 3.16 17.70 -5.26
C PRO A 325 3.45 17.30 -3.80
N TRP A 326 3.01 16.10 -3.38
CA TRP A 326 3.19 15.59 -2.03
C TRP A 326 4.53 14.92 -1.83
N TYR A 327 5.07 14.26 -2.88
CA TYR A 327 6.36 13.59 -2.81
C TYR A 327 7.06 13.55 -4.17
N PRO A 328 8.33 14.05 -4.28
CA PRO A 328 9.05 14.16 -5.56
C PRO A 328 9.60 12.85 -6.11
N GLY A 329 9.64 11.80 -5.31
CA GLY A 329 10.31 10.53 -5.64
C GLY A 329 9.34 9.37 -5.80
N GLY A 330 9.89 8.16 -5.79
CA GLY A 330 9.14 6.91 -5.92
C GLY A 330 8.94 6.48 -7.37
N ASP A 331 8.64 5.20 -7.53
CA ASP A 331 8.43 4.56 -8.82
C ASP A 331 7.58 3.27 -8.72
N PHE A 332 6.83 3.12 -7.65
CA PHE A 332 6.05 1.91 -7.31
C PHE A 332 6.91 0.67 -7.04
N ASP A 333 8.22 0.84 -6.73
CA ASP A 333 9.08 -0.29 -6.32
C ASP A 333 8.79 -0.74 -4.88
N PRO A 334 8.18 -1.91 -4.66
CA PRO A 334 7.86 -2.38 -3.31
C PRO A 334 9.10 -2.76 -2.50
N LEU A 335 10.24 -3.05 -3.14
CA LEU A 335 11.49 -3.32 -2.42
C LEU A 335 12.12 -2.04 -1.89
N ASP A 336 11.92 -0.89 -2.55
CA ASP A 336 12.36 0.40 -2.02
C ASP A 336 11.55 0.78 -0.78
N LEU A 337 10.23 0.61 -0.83
CA LEU A 337 9.35 0.79 0.32
C LEU A 337 9.76 -0.14 1.49
N LEU A 338 10.06 -1.41 1.21
CA LEU A 338 10.51 -2.38 2.23
C LEU A 338 11.81 -1.92 2.88
N ARG A 339 12.81 -1.47 2.11
CA ARG A 339 14.10 -1.00 2.62
C ARG A 339 13.98 0.28 3.44
N LEU A 340 13.12 1.22 3.02
CA LEU A 340 12.82 2.41 3.80
C LEU A 340 12.14 2.03 5.11
N SER A 341 11.10 1.21 5.03
CA SER A 341 10.28 0.82 6.17
C SER A 341 11.06 0.04 7.22
N PHE A 342 11.96 -0.87 6.81
CA PHE A 342 12.83 -1.59 7.72
C PHE A 342 13.61 -0.64 8.64
N ARG A 343 14.18 0.44 8.07
CA ARG A 343 14.92 1.45 8.83
C ARG A 343 14.02 2.35 9.66
N ALA A 344 12.86 2.70 9.09
CA ALA A 344 11.93 3.64 9.71
C ALA A 344 11.17 3.06 10.90
N THR A 345 10.83 1.77 10.85
CA THR A 345 9.89 1.13 11.79
C THR A 345 10.56 0.10 12.71
N HIS A 346 11.84 -0.22 12.45
CA HIS A 346 12.58 -1.29 13.13
C HIS A 346 11.85 -2.64 13.07
N THR A 347 11.12 -2.92 11.99
CA THR A 347 10.46 -4.21 11.74
C THR A 347 11.30 -5.04 10.80
N PRO A 348 12.03 -6.05 11.31
CA PRO A 348 12.97 -6.81 10.51
C PRO A 348 12.25 -7.80 9.59
N PRO A 349 12.65 -7.89 8.28
CA PRO A 349 11.98 -8.77 7.32
C PRO A 349 12.21 -10.27 7.57
N TRP A 350 13.19 -10.64 8.39
CA TRP A 350 13.41 -12.03 8.82
C TRP A 350 12.41 -12.50 9.88
N GLU A 351 11.64 -11.61 10.47
CA GLU A 351 10.50 -11.94 11.32
C GLU A 351 9.21 -11.95 10.50
N ARG A 352 8.28 -12.83 10.85
CA ARG A 352 6.97 -12.90 10.18
C ARG A 352 6.26 -11.56 10.20
N GLN A 353 6.28 -10.86 11.33
CA GLN A 353 5.65 -9.54 11.48
C GLN A 353 6.29 -8.46 10.61
N GLY A 354 7.55 -8.62 10.18
CA GLY A 354 8.21 -7.68 9.29
C GLY A 354 7.75 -7.77 7.82
N LEU A 355 7.31 -8.96 7.36
CA LEU A 355 6.84 -9.16 5.99
C LEU A 355 5.31 -9.05 5.84
N MET A 356 4.56 -9.33 6.90
CA MET A 356 3.09 -9.26 6.85
C MET A 356 2.55 -7.92 6.36
N PRO A 357 3.14 -6.75 6.70
CA PRO A 357 2.67 -5.45 6.23
C PRO A 357 2.76 -5.23 4.72
N PHE A 358 3.54 -6.04 4.00
CA PHE A 358 3.73 -5.96 2.55
C PHE A 358 3.05 -7.10 1.78
N THR A 359 2.58 -8.13 2.48
CA THR A 359 2.08 -9.37 1.88
C THR A 359 0.69 -9.74 2.38
N THR A 360 0.62 -10.47 3.50
CA THR A 360 -0.64 -11.07 4.00
C THR A 360 -1.64 -10.04 4.50
N THR A 361 -1.18 -8.99 5.19
CA THR A 361 -2.10 -7.96 5.69
C THR A 361 -2.74 -7.18 4.55
N PRO A 362 -1.99 -6.55 3.63
CA PRO A 362 -2.60 -5.79 2.54
C PRO A 362 -3.36 -6.68 1.55
N ALA A 363 -2.94 -7.94 1.32
CA ALA A 363 -3.72 -8.88 0.52
C ALA A 363 -5.14 -9.08 1.09
N ARG A 364 -5.25 -9.24 2.42
CA ARG A 364 -6.53 -9.33 3.11
C ARG A 364 -7.31 -8.02 3.07
N LEU A 365 -6.64 -6.87 3.26
CA LEU A 365 -7.30 -5.55 3.22
C LEU A 365 -7.91 -5.24 1.85
N LEU A 366 -7.25 -5.67 0.78
CA LEU A 366 -7.76 -5.51 -0.60
C LEU A 366 -8.76 -6.59 -0.99
N GLY A 367 -8.96 -7.61 -0.16
CA GLY A 367 -9.84 -8.75 -0.48
C GLY A 367 -9.33 -9.57 -1.67
N LEU A 368 -8.00 -9.73 -1.80
CA LEU A 368 -7.41 -10.51 -2.88
C LEU A 368 -7.76 -11.99 -2.71
N ASP A 369 -8.03 -12.66 -3.83
CA ASP A 369 -8.19 -14.12 -3.88
C ASP A 369 -6.81 -14.82 -3.77
N TRP A 370 -6.06 -14.41 -2.77
CA TRP A 370 -4.72 -14.88 -2.44
C TRP A 370 -4.28 -14.26 -1.10
N ASP A 371 -3.66 -15.04 -0.25
CA ASP A 371 -3.37 -14.65 1.13
C ASP A 371 -1.91 -14.23 1.40
N GLY A 372 -1.11 -14.04 0.36
CA GLY A 372 0.26 -13.54 0.50
C GLY A 372 1.32 -14.60 0.78
N VAL A 373 0.98 -15.89 0.76
CA VAL A 373 1.93 -17.00 1.00
C VAL A 373 2.00 -17.96 -0.18
N LEU A 374 3.12 -18.70 -0.28
CA LEU A 374 3.30 -19.80 -1.22
C LEU A 374 2.71 -21.08 -0.63
N ARG A 375 1.84 -21.73 -1.41
CA ARG A 375 1.28 -23.03 -1.07
C ARG A 375 1.09 -23.91 -2.30
N VAL A 376 1.12 -25.20 -2.13
CA VAL A 376 0.80 -26.16 -3.19
C VAL A 376 -0.65 -25.94 -3.64
N GLY A 377 -0.88 -25.91 -4.95
CA GLY A 377 -2.17 -25.55 -5.55
C GLY A 377 -2.43 -24.05 -5.68
N GLY A 378 -1.65 -23.21 -5.01
CA GLY A 378 -1.70 -21.76 -5.16
C GLY A 378 -1.02 -21.27 -6.44
N PRO A 379 -1.11 -19.95 -6.74
CA PRO A 379 -0.54 -19.38 -7.95
C PRO A 379 0.99 -19.48 -7.96
N ALA A 380 1.54 -19.79 -9.13
CA ALA A 380 2.98 -19.76 -9.39
C ALA A 380 3.42 -18.32 -9.66
N ASP A 381 3.45 -17.52 -8.60
CA ASP A 381 3.80 -16.10 -8.61
C ASP A 381 4.95 -15.84 -7.64
N LEU A 382 6.04 -15.24 -8.12
CA LEU A 382 7.26 -14.99 -7.35
C LEU A 382 7.91 -13.66 -7.75
N LEU A 383 8.58 -13.05 -6.80
CA LEU A 383 9.57 -12.01 -6.98
C LEU A 383 10.94 -12.59 -6.65
N LEU A 384 11.70 -13.00 -7.66
CA LEU A 384 13.03 -13.53 -7.54
C LEU A 384 14.05 -12.39 -7.62
N THR A 385 14.98 -12.32 -6.68
CA THR A 385 16.03 -11.29 -6.65
C THR A 385 17.41 -11.90 -6.84
N SER A 386 18.41 -11.10 -7.23
CA SER A 386 19.81 -11.54 -7.28
C SER A 386 20.47 -11.61 -5.90
N ALA A 387 19.81 -11.15 -4.84
CA ALA A 387 20.29 -11.24 -3.48
C ALA A 387 20.26 -12.68 -2.95
N GLY A 388 21.29 -13.11 -2.23
CA GLY A 388 21.36 -14.40 -1.53
C GLY A 388 21.10 -14.29 -0.03
N SER A 389 20.77 -13.10 0.49
CA SER A 389 20.52 -12.85 1.90
C SER A 389 19.69 -11.58 2.10
N TRP A 390 19.15 -11.41 3.33
CA TRP A 390 18.51 -10.14 3.69
C TRP A 390 19.49 -8.97 3.65
N SER A 391 20.73 -9.17 4.06
CA SER A 391 21.76 -8.12 4.04
C SER A 391 21.98 -7.58 2.62
N GLU A 392 22.08 -8.46 1.63
CA GLU A 392 22.23 -8.07 0.23
C GLU A 392 20.99 -7.36 -0.31
N LEU A 393 19.80 -7.88 -0.01
CA LEU A 393 18.55 -7.25 -0.43
C LEU A 393 18.37 -5.86 0.16
N LEU A 394 18.81 -5.65 1.41
CA LEU A 394 18.67 -4.37 2.12
C LEU A 394 19.78 -3.37 1.74
N ALA A 395 20.94 -3.83 1.24
CA ALA A 395 22.08 -2.98 0.92
C ALA A 395 21.83 -2.10 -0.31
N HIS A 396 21.24 -2.66 -1.36
CA HIS A 396 20.95 -1.97 -2.63
C HIS A 396 19.73 -2.59 -3.32
N SER A 397 19.27 -1.98 -4.40
CA SER A 397 18.21 -2.56 -5.22
C SER A 397 18.77 -3.73 -6.04
N PRO A 398 18.40 -4.99 -5.75
CA PRO A 398 18.91 -6.13 -6.51
C PRO A 398 18.25 -6.18 -7.88
N GLN A 399 18.94 -6.82 -8.84
CA GLN A 399 18.26 -7.26 -10.05
C GLN A 399 17.14 -8.22 -9.68
N ARG A 400 16.05 -8.17 -10.43
CA ARG A 400 14.86 -9.00 -10.16
C ARG A 400 14.26 -9.60 -11.40
N ARG A 401 13.59 -10.71 -11.21
CA ARG A 401 12.70 -11.35 -12.18
C ARG A 401 11.36 -11.61 -11.50
N VAL A 402 10.30 -11.38 -12.22
CA VAL A 402 8.94 -11.59 -11.70
C VAL A 402 8.31 -12.75 -12.45
N LEU A 403 7.89 -13.76 -11.71
CA LEU A 403 7.06 -14.87 -12.21
C LEU A 403 5.61 -14.55 -11.91
N ARG A 404 4.77 -14.53 -12.92
CA ARG A 404 3.33 -14.30 -12.80
C ARG A 404 2.56 -15.36 -13.57
N GLN A 405 1.63 -16.01 -12.90
CA GLN A 405 0.83 -17.09 -13.49
C GLN A 405 1.71 -18.14 -14.20
N GLY A 406 2.84 -18.49 -13.57
CA GLY A 406 3.80 -19.47 -14.05
C GLY A 406 4.65 -19.02 -15.25
N ARG A 407 4.62 -17.75 -15.63
CA ARG A 407 5.42 -17.18 -16.73
C ARG A 407 6.32 -16.06 -16.23
N TRP A 408 7.60 -16.09 -16.64
CA TRP A 408 8.52 -15.01 -16.35
C TRP A 408 8.18 -13.77 -17.16
N LEU A 409 8.05 -12.63 -16.48
CA LEU A 409 7.92 -11.35 -17.15
C LEU A 409 9.24 -10.91 -17.79
N PRO A 410 9.21 -10.11 -18.86
CA PRO A 410 10.40 -9.46 -19.38
C PRO A 410 11.06 -8.60 -18.28
N PRO A 411 12.41 -8.55 -18.22
CA PRO A 411 13.09 -7.66 -17.29
C PRO A 411 12.64 -6.20 -17.46
N PRO A 412 12.53 -5.42 -16.39
CA PRO A 412 12.10 -4.01 -16.46
C PRO A 412 12.92 -3.17 -17.46
N ASP A 413 14.24 -3.34 -17.43
CA ASP A 413 15.18 -2.54 -18.25
C ASP A 413 15.11 -2.83 -19.77
N GLN A 414 14.58 -3.98 -20.16
CA GLN A 414 14.43 -4.32 -21.58
C GLN A 414 13.14 -3.81 -22.21
N ALA A 415 12.17 -3.42 -21.40
CA ALA A 415 10.86 -3.02 -21.89
C ALA A 415 10.82 -1.54 -22.34
N HIS A 416 11.59 -0.70 -21.69
CA HIS A 416 11.69 0.73 -22.01
C HIS A 416 13.13 1.20 -21.78
N PRO A 417 14.07 0.94 -22.73
CA PRO A 417 15.40 1.48 -22.65
C PRO A 417 15.28 3.02 -22.60
N ASP A 418 15.95 3.63 -21.62
CA ASP A 418 15.93 5.08 -21.48
C ASP A 418 16.57 5.73 -22.72
N PRO A 419 15.80 6.47 -23.53
CA PRO A 419 16.33 7.05 -24.77
C PRO A 419 17.45 8.06 -24.50
N ARG A 420 17.57 8.58 -23.26
CA ARG A 420 18.64 9.49 -22.84
C ARG A 420 19.99 8.78 -22.70
N LEU A 421 19.98 7.47 -22.44
CA LEU A 421 21.18 6.64 -22.31
C LEU A 421 21.54 5.91 -23.59
N ALA A 422 20.60 5.76 -24.53
CA ALA A 422 20.81 5.05 -25.79
C ALA A 422 21.88 5.67 -26.70
N ASN A 423 22.23 6.94 -26.49
CA ASN A 423 23.19 7.71 -27.27
C ASN A 423 24.55 7.92 -26.56
N LEU A 424 24.82 7.20 -25.46
CA LEU A 424 26.06 7.32 -24.70
C LEU A 424 27.06 6.20 -25.01
N GLY A 425 26.88 5.45 -26.10
CA GLY A 425 27.77 4.37 -26.58
C GLY A 425 28.62 4.78 -27.75
#